data_6644b334c9799025bc3a4ad34485a867
#
_entry.id   6644b334c9799025bc3a4ad34485a867
#
_cell.length_a   1.000
_cell.length_b   1.000
_cell.length_c   1.000
_cell.angle_alpha   90.00
_cell.angle_beta   90.00
_cell.angle_gamma   90.00
#
_symmetry.space_group_name_H-M   'P 1'
#
loop_
_entity.id
_entity.type
_entity.pdbx_description
1 polymer ?
#
loop_
_entity_poly.entity_id
_entity_poly.type
_entity_poly.pdbx_seq_one_letter_code
_entity_poly.pdbx_strand_id
1 'polypeptide(L)'
;MKRTNLLRNITLGMVLSGFACSSCTDFDELNTDPTRMEKVNPGTLLDPILYDMGTYNWNRYYDYTFPLMQCLVSNNGTSGVGWWNMTDSRGDGTWNTYYKWINNAKEIQRLNAQLASPEPNYEAVSLTLQSWMYGILADAFGDIPMSEACSADQGILAPRFDRQEQAYRQILDNLKTANSLFDTESGLVYNTSCLLY
;
A
#
# COMPACT_ATOMS: atom_id res chain seq x y z
N MET A 1 -53.96 -50.17 -8.76
CA MET A 1 -53.11 -49.44 -9.72
C MET A 1 -52.75 -48.02 -9.33
N LYS A 2 -53.52 -47.27 -8.53
CA LYS A 2 -53.16 -45.85 -8.18
C LYS A 2 -52.07 -45.72 -7.08
N ARG A 3 -51.96 -46.67 -6.11
CA ARG A 3 -51.00 -46.60 -5.01
C ARG A 3 -49.54 -46.87 -5.42
N THR A 4 -49.31 -47.76 -6.38
CA THR A 4 -48.01 -48.10 -6.89
C THR A 4 -47.36 -46.96 -7.69
N ASN A 5 -48.17 -46.18 -8.40
CA ASN A 5 -47.66 -45.03 -9.15
C ASN A 5 -47.29 -43.82 -8.23
N LEU A 6 -47.96 -43.67 -7.09
CA LEU A 6 -47.65 -42.64 -6.11
C LEU A 6 -46.31 -42.91 -5.42
N LEU A 7 -46.08 -44.14 -4.98
CA LEU A 7 -44.81 -44.57 -4.37
C LEU A 7 -43.62 -44.42 -5.35
N ARG A 8 -43.81 -44.81 -6.62
CA ARG A 8 -42.81 -44.67 -7.66
C ARG A 8 -42.46 -43.22 -7.95
N ASN A 9 -43.43 -42.31 -7.91
CA ASN A 9 -43.20 -40.89 -8.12
C ASN A 9 -42.52 -40.20 -6.90
N ILE A 10 -42.79 -40.66 -5.68
CA ILE A 10 -42.14 -40.20 -4.46
C ILE A 10 -40.67 -40.65 -4.41
N THR A 11 -40.38 -41.92 -4.76
CA THR A 11 -38.99 -42.40 -4.83
C THR A 11 -38.21 -41.74 -5.94
N LEU A 12 -38.79 -41.46 -7.09
CA LEU A 12 -38.15 -40.73 -8.17
C LEU A 12 -37.83 -39.28 -7.78
N GLY A 13 -38.74 -38.60 -7.05
CA GLY A 13 -38.53 -37.25 -6.52
C GLY A 13 -37.41 -37.18 -5.47
N MET A 14 -37.30 -38.20 -4.57
CA MET A 14 -36.22 -38.28 -3.59
C MET A 14 -34.85 -38.55 -4.21
N VAL A 15 -34.79 -39.35 -5.28
CA VAL A 15 -33.52 -39.58 -5.98
C VAL A 15 -33.06 -38.33 -6.76
N LEU A 16 -33.98 -37.61 -7.39
CA LEU A 16 -33.64 -36.37 -8.07
C LEU A 16 -33.21 -35.23 -7.10
N SER A 17 -33.78 -35.17 -5.91
CA SER A 17 -33.37 -34.13 -4.91
C SER A 17 -32.01 -34.47 -4.25
N GLY A 18 -31.61 -35.74 -4.18
CA GLY A 18 -30.31 -36.18 -3.68
C GLY A 18 -29.15 -35.78 -4.60
N PHE A 19 -29.35 -35.67 -5.90
CA PHE A 19 -28.32 -35.26 -6.86
C PHE A 19 -28.12 -33.75 -6.92
N ALA A 20 -29.05 -32.93 -6.43
CA ALA A 20 -28.92 -31.48 -6.45
C ALA A 20 -28.01 -30.90 -5.34
N CYS A 21 -27.65 -31.72 -4.32
CA CYS A 21 -26.83 -31.26 -3.19
C CYS A 21 -25.33 -31.53 -3.37
N SER A 22 -24.90 -32.23 -4.40
CA SER A 22 -23.48 -32.55 -4.62
C SER A 22 -22.73 -31.53 -5.48
N SER A 23 -23.40 -30.44 -5.91
CA SER A 23 -22.80 -29.41 -6.79
C SER A 23 -22.07 -28.31 -6.04
N CYS A 24 -21.96 -28.35 -4.70
CA CYS A 24 -21.36 -27.27 -3.92
C CYS A 24 -19.90 -27.50 -3.49
N THR A 25 -19.28 -28.64 -3.84
CA THR A 25 -17.89 -28.91 -3.42
C THR A 25 -16.83 -28.30 -4.33
N ASP A 26 -17.19 -27.92 -5.55
CA ASP A 26 -16.23 -27.34 -6.52
C ASP A 26 -16.20 -25.80 -6.51
N PHE A 27 -16.98 -25.14 -5.65
CA PHE A 27 -17.06 -23.68 -5.64
C PHE A 27 -15.75 -23.03 -5.13
N ASP A 28 -15.07 -23.67 -4.22
CA ASP A 28 -13.78 -23.18 -3.70
C ASP A 28 -12.65 -23.38 -4.73
N GLU A 29 -12.70 -24.46 -5.50
CA GLU A 29 -11.73 -24.76 -6.56
C GLU A 29 -11.94 -23.88 -7.80
N LEU A 30 -13.19 -23.58 -8.16
CA LEU A 30 -13.56 -22.66 -9.25
C LEU A 30 -13.31 -21.17 -8.89
N ASN A 31 -13.28 -20.86 -7.61
CA ASN A 31 -13.03 -19.49 -7.12
C ASN A 31 -11.54 -19.22 -6.85
N THR A 32 -10.68 -20.22 -6.94
CA THR A 32 -9.23 -20.04 -6.91
C THR A 32 -8.77 -19.59 -8.29
N ASP A 33 -8.57 -18.28 -8.44
CA ASP A 33 -7.97 -17.71 -9.64
C ASP A 33 -6.51 -18.19 -9.75
N PRO A 34 -6.17 -19.06 -10.71
CA PRO A 34 -4.81 -19.61 -10.84
C PRO A 34 -3.79 -18.52 -11.22
N THR A 35 -4.26 -17.32 -11.59
CA THR A 35 -3.41 -16.16 -11.88
C THR A 35 -3.19 -15.28 -10.64
N ARG A 36 -3.95 -15.51 -9.56
CA ARG A 36 -3.79 -14.78 -8.31
C ARG A 36 -2.63 -15.37 -7.53
N MET A 37 -1.62 -14.55 -7.26
CA MET A 37 -0.52 -14.94 -6.40
C MET A 37 -1.06 -15.25 -4.99
N GLU A 38 -1.02 -16.52 -4.58
CA GLU A 38 -1.45 -16.96 -3.24
C GLU A 38 -0.56 -16.39 -2.13
N LYS A 39 0.69 -16.09 -2.46
CA LYS A 39 1.66 -15.49 -1.52
C LYS A 39 2.38 -14.33 -2.19
N VAL A 40 2.08 -13.14 -1.73
CA VAL A 40 2.81 -11.93 -2.11
C VAL A 40 4.07 -11.87 -1.24
N ASN A 41 5.24 -11.78 -1.87
CA ASN A 41 6.49 -11.57 -1.14
C ASN A 41 6.75 -10.05 -0.94
N PRO A 42 7.55 -9.66 0.06
CA PRO A 42 7.83 -8.25 0.34
C PRO A 42 8.41 -7.49 -0.86
N GLY A 43 9.29 -8.13 -1.65
CA GLY A 43 9.95 -7.53 -2.80
C GLY A 43 8.99 -7.12 -3.92
N THR A 44 7.85 -7.79 -4.06
CA THR A 44 6.84 -7.44 -5.08
C THR A 44 6.29 -6.03 -4.92
N LEU A 45 6.25 -5.50 -3.69
CA LEU A 45 5.73 -4.15 -3.41
C LEU A 45 6.81 -3.06 -3.54
N LEU A 46 8.08 -3.42 -3.52
CA LEU A 46 9.17 -2.44 -3.46
C LEU A 46 9.31 -1.67 -4.78
N ASP A 47 9.43 -2.36 -5.90
CA ASP A 47 9.63 -1.72 -7.21
C ASP A 47 8.48 -0.79 -7.62
N PRO A 48 7.18 -1.16 -7.44
CA PRO A 48 6.08 -0.23 -7.69
C PRO A 48 6.15 1.04 -6.83
N ILE A 49 6.52 0.92 -5.54
CA ILE A 49 6.68 2.09 -4.67
C ILE A 49 7.77 3.00 -5.21
N LEU A 50 8.95 2.47 -5.53
CA LEU A 50 10.09 3.24 -6.01
C LEU A 50 9.81 3.93 -7.35
N TYR A 51 9.20 3.21 -8.30
CA TYR A 51 8.84 3.75 -9.60
C TYR A 51 7.80 4.88 -9.50
N ASP A 52 6.73 4.64 -8.77
CA ASP A 52 5.66 5.61 -8.58
C ASP A 52 6.15 6.85 -7.83
N MET A 53 6.96 6.66 -6.79
CA MET A 53 7.56 7.77 -6.03
C MET A 53 8.47 8.62 -6.92
N GLY A 54 9.33 7.99 -7.73
CA GLY A 54 10.23 8.69 -8.63
C GLY A 54 9.45 9.56 -9.62
N THR A 55 8.46 8.97 -10.28
CA THR A 55 7.61 9.65 -11.26
C THR A 55 6.78 10.77 -10.62
N TYR A 56 6.16 10.49 -9.47
CA TYR A 56 5.33 11.47 -8.78
C TYR A 56 6.15 12.65 -8.24
N ASN A 57 7.31 12.39 -7.66
CA ASN A 57 8.19 13.43 -7.17
C ASN A 57 8.68 14.34 -8.29
N TRP A 58 9.04 13.79 -9.45
CA TRP A 58 9.40 14.57 -10.62
C TRP A 58 8.27 15.53 -11.02
N ASN A 59 7.04 15.02 -11.17
CA ASN A 59 5.89 15.83 -11.54
C ASN A 59 5.58 16.90 -10.47
N ARG A 60 5.69 16.54 -9.18
CA ARG A 60 5.48 17.47 -8.07
C ARG A 60 6.53 18.59 -8.06
N TYR A 61 7.78 18.28 -8.31
CA TYR A 61 8.82 19.31 -8.41
C TYR A 61 8.55 20.26 -9.59
N TYR A 62 8.20 19.70 -10.73
CA TYR A 62 7.92 20.46 -11.94
C TYR A 62 6.67 21.34 -11.82
N ASP A 63 5.57 20.80 -11.32
CA ASP A 63 4.26 21.47 -11.28
C ASP A 63 4.06 22.33 -10.03
N TYR A 64 4.83 22.09 -8.97
CA TYR A 64 4.61 22.75 -7.69
C TYR A 64 5.89 23.43 -7.16
N THR A 65 6.95 22.67 -6.89
CA THR A 65 8.11 23.19 -6.16
C THR A 65 8.88 24.23 -6.97
N PHE A 66 9.21 23.94 -8.22
CA PHE A 66 9.97 24.88 -9.06
C PHE A 66 9.20 26.17 -9.40
N PRO A 67 7.90 26.12 -9.72
CA PRO A 67 7.11 27.35 -9.85
C PRO A 67 7.02 28.15 -8.55
N LEU A 68 6.85 27.50 -7.40
CA LEU A 68 6.81 28.18 -6.10
C LEU A 68 8.13 28.88 -5.77
N MET A 69 9.25 28.22 -6.08
CA MET A 69 10.59 28.78 -5.92
C MET A 69 10.95 29.81 -7.01
N GLN A 70 10.04 30.10 -7.95
CA GLN A 70 10.26 30.99 -9.10
C GLN A 70 11.43 30.55 -10.01
N CYS A 71 11.80 29.25 -9.98
CA CYS A 71 12.78 28.69 -10.90
C CYS A 71 12.21 28.42 -12.29
N LEU A 72 10.90 28.20 -12.37
CA LEU A 72 10.14 28.02 -13.60
C LEU A 72 8.92 28.94 -13.60
N VAL A 73 8.60 29.52 -14.75
CA VAL A 73 7.41 30.34 -14.96
C VAL A 73 6.60 29.77 -16.10
N SER A 74 5.30 29.57 -15.86
CA SER A 74 4.40 29.20 -16.95
C SER A 74 4.21 30.36 -17.92
N ASN A 75 4.39 30.14 -19.20
CA ASN A 75 4.09 31.11 -20.25
C ASN A 75 2.61 31.08 -20.69
N ASN A 76 1.82 30.16 -20.15
CA ASN A 76 0.42 29.96 -20.49
C ASN A 76 -0.51 30.48 -19.40
N GLY A 77 -0.55 31.80 -19.23
CA GLY A 77 -1.49 32.46 -18.31
C GLY A 77 -0.87 32.88 -16.97
N THR A 78 -1.69 33.54 -16.16
CA THR A 78 -1.32 34.14 -14.87
C THR A 78 -1.95 33.44 -13.68
N SER A 79 -2.15 32.12 -13.80
CA SER A 79 -2.77 31.31 -12.77
C SER A 79 -1.84 30.16 -12.33
N GLY A 80 -2.07 29.64 -11.15
CA GLY A 80 -1.33 28.52 -10.58
C GLY A 80 -0.29 28.91 -9.54
N VAL A 81 0.46 27.92 -9.08
CA VAL A 81 1.38 28.05 -7.92
C VAL A 81 2.45 29.12 -8.13
N GLY A 82 3.02 29.21 -9.33
CA GLY A 82 4.02 30.21 -9.67
C GLY A 82 3.50 31.66 -9.61
N TRP A 83 2.19 31.86 -9.55
CA TRP A 83 1.52 33.15 -9.39
C TRP A 83 0.90 33.29 -7.98
N TRP A 84 1.31 32.47 -7.04
CA TRP A 84 0.81 32.44 -5.66
C TRP A 84 -0.71 32.20 -5.55
N ASN A 85 -1.31 31.66 -6.60
CA ASN A 85 -2.71 31.29 -6.63
C ASN A 85 -2.86 29.81 -6.23
N MET A 86 -2.99 29.58 -4.93
CA MET A 86 -3.18 28.25 -4.37
C MET A 86 -4.66 28.00 -4.08
N THR A 87 -5.16 26.85 -4.51
CA THR A 87 -6.51 26.38 -4.17
C THR A 87 -6.42 25.43 -2.96
N ASP A 88 -7.54 25.31 -2.23
CA ASP A 88 -7.63 24.43 -1.04
C ASP A 88 -7.28 22.96 -1.35
N SER A 89 -7.56 22.50 -2.58
CA SER A 89 -7.27 21.13 -3.02
C SER A 89 -5.81 20.90 -3.47
N ARG A 90 -4.97 21.91 -3.45
CA ARG A 90 -3.61 21.81 -4.01
C ARG A 90 -2.74 20.73 -3.33
N GLY A 91 -3.00 20.44 -2.08
CA GLY A 91 -2.30 19.43 -1.28
C GLY A 91 -2.83 17.99 -1.42
N ASP A 92 -4.05 17.81 -1.94
CA ASP A 92 -4.77 16.53 -1.91
C ASP A 92 -4.00 15.40 -2.58
N GLY A 93 -3.42 15.65 -3.75
CA GLY A 93 -2.63 14.68 -4.48
C GLY A 93 -1.41 14.21 -3.68
N THR A 94 -0.70 15.13 -3.04
CA THR A 94 0.45 14.81 -2.19
C THR A 94 0.01 13.97 -1.00
N TRP A 95 -1.02 14.41 -0.27
CA TRP A 95 -1.57 13.68 0.87
C TRP A 95 -1.96 12.25 0.52
N ASN A 96 -2.88 12.09 -0.43
CA ASN A 96 -3.43 10.79 -0.79
C ASN A 96 -2.37 9.83 -1.35
N THR A 97 -1.47 10.33 -2.18
CA THR A 97 -0.46 9.51 -2.83
C THR A 97 0.58 9.01 -1.84
N TYR A 98 1.09 9.88 -0.97
CA TYR A 98 2.10 9.45 0.01
C TYR A 98 1.54 8.51 1.06
N TYR A 99 0.32 8.71 1.57
CA TYR A 99 -0.28 7.77 2.51
C TYR A 99 -0.58 6.40 1.87
N LYS A 100 -0.94 6.35 0.59
CA LYS A 100 -1.05 5.10 -0.16
C LYS A 100 0.27 4.34 -0.16
N TRP A 101 1.38 5.01 -0.46
CA TRP A 101 2.69 4.35 -0.49
C TRP A 101 3.23 4.01 0.89
N ILE A 102 2.97 4.84 1.89
CA ILE A 102 3.28 4.52 3.29
C ILE A 102 2.56 3.23 3.70
N ASN A 103 1.29 3.08 3.33
CA ASN A 103 0.56 1.85 3.59
C ASN A 103 1.22 0.64 2.90
N ASN A 104 1.64 0.78 1.65
CA ASN A 104 2.34 -0.29 0.94
C ASN A 104 3.72 -0.58 1.55
N ALA A 105 4.44 0.43 2.02
CA ALA A 105 5.71 0.24 2.72
C ALA A 105 5.50 -0.48 4.07
N LYS A 106 4.45 -0.15 4.83
CA LYS A 106 4.08 -0.90 6.04
C LYS A 106 3.68 -2.35 5.72
N GLU A 107 3.06 -2.58 4.55
CA GLU A 107 2.74 -3.93 4.11
C GLU A 107 3.99 -4.77 3.82
N ILE A 108 5.09 -4.16 3.31
CA ILE A 108 6.38 -4.85 3.20
C ILE A 108 6.82 -5.39 4.57
N GLN A 109 6.71 -4.61 5.64
CA GLN A 109 7.04 -5.07 7.00
C GLN A 109 6.14 -6.22 7.45
N ARG A 110 4.82 -6.13 7.20
CA ARG A 110 3.88 -7.20 7.57
C ARG A 110 4.17 -8.50 6.83
N LEU A 111 4.43 -8.43 5.53
CA LEU A 111 4.78 -9.60 4.72
C LEU A 111 6.14 -10.18 5.15
N ASN A 112 7.12 -9.33 5.42
CA ASN A 112 8.41 -9.76 5.92
C ASN A 112 8.30 -10.53 7.25
N ALA A 113 7.48 -10.03 8.18
CA ALA A 113 7.25 -10.70 9.47
C ALA A 113 6.55 -12.07 9.33
N GLN A 114 5.88 -12.34 8.20
CA GLN A 114 5.23 -13.63 7.91
C GLN A 114 6.16 -14.65 7.24
N LEU A 115 7.35 -14.25 6.84
CA LEU A 115 8.34 -15.17 6.29
C LEU A 115 8.84 -16.14 7.37
N ALA A 116 9.21 -17.35 6.96
CA ALA A 116 9.81 -18.33 7.87
C ALA A 116 11.13 -17.81 8.50
N SER A 117 11.83 -16.96 7.77
CA SER A 117 13.01 -16.20 8.24
C SER A 117 12.85 -14.76 7.78
N PRO A 118 12.38 -13.85 8.64
CA PRO A 118 12.30 -12.42 8.33
C PRO A 118 13.66 -11.84 7.98
N GLU A 119 13.70 -10.99 6.97
CA GLU A 119 14.93 -10.38 6.47
C GLU A 119 15.09 -8.94 6.98
N PRO A 120 16.18 -8.62 7.70
CA PRO A 120 16.38 -7.28 8.25
C PRO A 120 16.39 -6.18 7.19
N ASN A 121 16.88 -6.46 5.99
CA ASN A 121 16.96 -5.47 4.91
C ASN A 121 15.58 -5.01 4.43
N TYR A 122 14.54 -5.87 4.41
CA TYR A 122 13.19 -5.42 4.09
C TYR A 122 12.62 -4.50 5.14
N GLU A 123 12.88 -4.76 6.40
CA GLU A 123 12.50 -3.88 7.50
C GLU A 123 13.20 -2.53 7.36
N ALA A 124 14.50 -2.52 7.13
CA ALA A 124 15.33 -1.33 6.97
C ALA A 124 14.86 -0.47 5.79
N VAL A 125 14.65 -1.08 4.62
CA VAL A 125 14.16 -0.39 3.42
C VAL A 125 12.77 0.21 3.66
N SER A 126 11.86 -0.55 4.27
CA SER A 126 10.52 -0.06 4.58
C SER A 126 10.54 1.14 5.52
N LEU A 127 11.31 1.06 6.62
CA LEU A 127 11.47 2.18 7.56
C LEU A 127 12.07 3.43 6.87
N THR A 128 13.03 3.23 5.98
CA THR A 128 13.65 4.32 5.22
C THR A 128 12.64 5.01 4.30
N LEU A 129 11.88 4.23 3.53
CA LEU A 129 10.85 4.75 2.63
C LEU A 129 9.73 5.47 3.38
N GLN A 130 9.23 4.87 4.47
CA GLN A 130 8.25 5.51 5.34
C GLN A 130 8.78 6.85 5.88
N SER A 131 10.00 6.86 6.39
CA SER A 131 10.63 8.06 6.96
C SER A 131 10.75 9.18 5.94
N TRP A 132 11.16 8.86 4.71
CA TRP A 132 11.22 9.84 3.63
C TRP A 132 9.85 10.42 3.29
N MET A 133 8.84 9.56 3.15
CA MET A 133 7.48 9.98 2.81
C MET A 133 6.83 10.81 3.92
N TYR A 134 6.98 10.41 5.18
CA TYR A 134 6.51 11.19 6.31
C TYR A 134 7.24 12.53 6.44
N GLY A 135 8.53 12.59 6.13
CA GLY A 135 9.28 13.85 6.08
C GLY A 135 8.67 14.84 5.09
N ILE A 136 8.37 14.39 3.86
CA ILE A 136 7.72 15.22 2.84
C ILE A 136 6.33 15.69 3.30
N LEU A 137 5.55 14.81 3.94
CA LEU A 137 4.24 15.18 4.47
C LEU A 137 4.36 16.20 5.60
N ALA A 138 5.28 15.99 6.55
CA ALA A 138 5.52 16.91 7.67
C ALA A 138 6.00 18.28 7.21
N ASP A 139 6.85 18.33 6.15
CA ASP A 139 7.30 19.59 5.55
C ASP A 139 6.16 20.33 4.86
N ALA A 140 5.26 19.59 4.19
CA ALA A 140 4.19 20.20 3.41
C ALA A 140 2.98 20.62 4.27
N PHE A 141 2.68 19.89 5.34
CA PHE A 141 1.43 20.03 6.09
C PHE A 141 1.61 20.36 7.59
N GLY A 142 2.81 20.24 8.12
CA GLY A 142 3.08 20.42 9.55
C GLY A 142 2.69 19.19 10.37
N ASP A 143 1.64 19.31 11.19
CA ASP A 143 1.11 18.18 11.96
C ASP A 143 0.44 17.17 11.03
N ILE A 144 0.77 15.88 11.19
CA ILE A 144 0.29 14.79 10.33
C ILE A 144 -0.05 13.53 11.14
N PRO A 145 -0.98 12.69 10.70
CA PRO A 145 -1.13 11.35 11.25
C PRO A 145 0.11 10.50 10.91
N MET A 146 0.82 10.01 11.92
CA MET A 146 1.95 9.12 11.76
C MET A 146 1.85 7.89 12.67
N SER A 147 1.64 8.12 13.95
CA SER A 147 1.62 7.04 14.97
C SER A 147 0.48 6.04 14.75
N GLU A 148 -0.68 6.53 14.36
CA GLU A 148 -1.89 5.72 14.12
C GLU A 148 -2.21 5.54 12.62
N ALA A 149 -1.39 6.09 11.73
CA ALA A 149 -1.66 6.04 10.30
C ALA A 149 -1.61 4.61 9.74
N CYS A 150 -2.49 4.33 8.75
CA CYS A 150 -2.58 3.04 8.07
C CYS A 150 -2.88 1.86 9.02
N SER A 151 -3.69 2.10 10.07
CA SER A 151 -4.07 1.11 11.09
C SER A 151 -5.58 0.78 11.04
N ALA A 152 -6.18 0.83 9.86
CA ALA A 152 -7.59 0.50 9.66
C ALA A 152 -7.91 -0.97 9.97
N ASP A 153 -6.96 -1.87 9.78
CA ASP A 153 -7.01 -3.28 10.20
C ASP A 153 -7.14 -3.45 11.73
N GLN A 154 -6.67 -2.46 12.49
CA GLN A 154 -6.82 -2.40 13.95
C GLN A 154 -8.07 -1.61 14.39
N GLY A 155 -8.94 -1.23 13.46
CA GLY A 155 -10.17 -0.48 13.73
C GLY A 155 -9.97 1.04 13.85
N ILE A 156 -8.77 1.56 13.58
CA ILE A 156 -8.49 3.00 13.62
C ILE A 156 -8.81 3.60 12.25
N LEU A 157 -10.03 4.12 12.10
CA LEU A 157 -10.51 4.75 10.86
C LEU A 157 -10.25 6.25 10.80
N ALA A 158 -10.04 6.90 11.94
CA ALA A 158 -9.73 8.33 12.07
C ALA A 158 -8.48 8.50 12.95
N PRO A 159 -7.28 8.35 12.37
CA PRO A 159 -6.03 8.48 13.11
C PRO A 159 -5.84 9.90 13.63
N ARG A 160 -5.23 10.05 14.81
CA ARG A 160 -4.89 11.35 15.38
C ARG A 160 -3.74 12.00 14.62
N PHE A 161 -3.74 13.31 14.62
CA PHE A 161 -2.60 14.10 14.14
C PHE A 161 -1.53 14.17 15.23
N ASP A 162 -0.34 13.76 14.88
CA ASP A 162 0.86 13.96 15.70
C ASP A 162 1.44 15.34 15.40
N ARG A 163 2.02 15.99 16.41
CA ARG A 163 2.73 17.25 16.19
C ARG A 163 3.92 17.04 15.26
N GLN A 164 4.22 18.01 14.42
CA GLN A 164 5.36 17.95 13.50
C GLN A 164 6.66 17.56 14.22
N GLU A 165 6.92 18.11 15.40
CA GLU A 165 8.08 17.74 16.20
C GLU A 165 8.10 16.23 16.55
N GLN A 166 6.96 15.67 16.92
CA GLN A 166 6.84 14.25 17.25
C GLN A 166 7.06 13.38 16.00
N ALA A 167 6.49 13.79 14.86
CA ALA A 167 6.70 13.12 13.59
C ALA A 167 8.20 13.09 13.22
N TYR A 168 8.90 14.20 13.34
CA TYR A 168 10.34 14.26 13.06
C TYR A 168 11.17 13.41 14.03
N ARG A 169 10.85 13.40 15.31
CA ARG A 169 11.52 12.51 16.29
C ARG A 169 11.37 11.05 15.88
N GLN A 170 10.16 10.65 15.52
CA GLN A 170 9.89 9.28 15.07
C GLN A 170 10.61 8.95 13.74
N ILE A 171 10.66 9.90 12.79
CA ILE A 171 11.41 9.76 11.54
C ILE A 171 12.89 9.48 11.82
N LEU A 172 13.51 10.27 12.71
CA LEU A 172 14.91 10.08 13.08
C LEU A 172 15.17 8.75 13.77
N ASP A 173 14.27 8.33 14.66
CA ASP A 173 14.37 7.03 15.34
C ASP A 173 14.20 5.87 14.35
N ASN A 174 13.28 5.98 13.40
CA ASN A 174 13.10 5.00 12.34
C ASN A 174 14.34 4.88 11.46
N LEU A 175 14.93 6.00 11.04
CA LEU A 175 16.16 6.01 10.24
C LEU A 175 17.36 5.44 11.01
N LYS A 176 17.46 5.71 12.31
CA LYS A 176 18.50 5.12 13.16
C LYS A 176 18.31 3.61 13.26
N THR A 177 17.09 3.15 13.43
CA THR A 177 16.76 1.72 13.46
C THR A 177 17.08 1.08 12.10
N ALA A 178 16.64 1.67 11.00
CA ALA A 178 16.93 1.19 9.65
C ALA A 178 18.44 1.05 9.43
N ASN A 179 19.22 2.07 9.81
CA ASN A 179 20.70 2.02 9.66
C ASN A 179 21.34 0.86 10.45
N SER A 180 20.77 0.48 11.60
CA SER A 180 21.27 -0.66 12.38
C SER A 180 20.86 -2.01 11.83
N LEU A 181 19.81 -2.06 11.02
CA LEU A 181 19.27 -3.29 10.42
C LEU A 181 19.87 -3.60 9.05
N PHE A 182 20.39 -2.60 8.33
CA PHE A 182 20.98 -2.82 7.02
C PHE A 182 22.18 -3.77 7.11
N ASP A 183 22.08 -4.90 6.42
CA ASP A 183 23.15 -5.84 6.20
C ASP A 183 23.65 -5.72 4.75
N THR A 184 24.85 -5.22 4.56
CA THR A 184 25.47 -5.03 3.25
C THR A 184 26.01 -6.31 2.63
N GLU A 185 26.14 -7.38 3.41
CA GLU A 185 26.60 -8.69 2.94
C GLU A 185 25.44 -9.53 2.36
N SER A 186 24.20 -9.18 2.71
CA SER A 186 22.99 -9.87 2.26
C SER A 186 22.20 -9.00 1.30
N GLY A 187 21.89 -9.50 0.11
CA GLY A 187 20.95 -8.87 -0.83
C GLY A 187 19.50 -9.10 -0.42
N LEU A 188 18.55 -8.41 -1.10
CA LEU A 188 17.13 -8.65 -0.97
C LEU A 188 16.73 -9.93 -1.72
N VAL A 189 16.42 -11.00 -1.00
CA VAL A 189 16.25 -12.37 -1.55
C VAL A 189 15.15 -12.47 -2.62
N TYR A 190 14.08 -11.71 -2.50
CA TYR A 190 12.93 -11.77 -3.42
C TYR A 190 12.89 -10.61 -4.42
N ASN A 191 13.93 -9.82 -4.51
CA ASN A 191 13.98 -8.68 -5.42
C ASN A 191 15.27 -8.68 -6.23
N THR A 192 15.30 -9.51 -7.29
CA THR A 192 16.41 -9.60 -8.22
C THR A 192 16.43 -8.48 -9.26
N SER A 193 15.36 -7.67 -9.33
CA SER A 193 15.18 -6.57 -10.29
C SER A 193 15.00 -5.22 -9.61
N CYS A 194 15.55 -5.05 -8.41
CA CYS A 194 15.41 -3.81 -7.66
C CYS A 194 15.93 -2.60 -8.45
N LEU A 195 15.09 -1.58 -8.60
CA LEU A 195 15.41 -0.34 -9.32
C LEU A 195 16.47 0.53 -8.61
N LEU A 196 16.88 0.13 -7.40
CA LEU A 196 17.92 0.83 -6.63
C LEU A 196 19.34 0.34 -6.91
N TYR A 197 19.51 -0.78 -7.64
CA TYR A 197 20.81 -1.38 -7.96
C TYR A 197 20.92 -1.73 -9.45
#